data_126ca7d983753e6676de21ffb8694bca
#
_entry.id   126ca7d983753e6676de21ffb8694bca
#
_cell.length_a   1.000
_cell.length_b   1.000
_cell.length_c   1.000
_cell.angle_alpha   90.00
_cell.angle_beta   90.00
_cell.angle_gamma   90.00
#
_symmetry.space_group_name_H-M   'P 1'
#
loop_
_entity.id
_entity.type
_entity.pdbx_description
1 polymer ?
#
loop_
_entity_poly.entity_id
_entity_poly.type
_entity_poly.pdbx_seq_one_letter_code
_entity_poly.pdbx_strand_id
1 'polypeptide(L)'
;TILSIGLNIKAHFIKLCVSLLIIFIAIILVGQKDKLRLIFLQYILKVPVFGDFLRKFYLVNIVNQLIFLLGSGISIDEALNIMLNSNHNILVQDNLKTVQNLVKQGFSLADAFAKVSLSINILQEFIDIGEKTGMLKDILSYLVSFWEKELDNTIKICLQLLEPILMISVGFIVGVFIIAIIM
;
A
#
# COMPACT_ATOMS: atom_id res chain seq x y z
N THR A 1 16.46 -47.32 12.95
CA THR A 1 16.37 -46.54 11.69
C THR A 1 15.11 -45.68 11.59
N ILE A 2 13.96 -46.08 12.16
CA ILE A 2 12.71 -45.30 12.15
C ILE A 2 12.77 -44.14 13.14
N LEU A 3 13.38 -44.31 14.31
CA LEU A 3 13.58 -43.24 15.30
C LEU A 3 14.47 -42.08 14.79
N SER A 4 15.46 -42.38 13.97
CA SER A 4 16.32 -41.34 13.38
C SER A 4 15.61 -40.45 12.33
N ILE A 5 14.62 -41.02 11.64
CA ILE A 5 13.79 -40.28 10.66
C ILE A 5 12.83 -39.34 11.41
N GLY A 6 12.20 -39.79 12.50
CA GLY A 6 11.30 -38.95 13.30
C GLY A 6 12.03 -37.80 14.01
N LEU A 7 13.25 -37.99 14.47
CA LEU A 7 14.08 -36.93 15.07
C LEU A 7 14.55 -35.90 14.03
N ASN A 8 14.86 -36.33 12.82
CA ASN A 8 15.21 -35.43 11.72
C ASN A 8 14.03 -34.58 11.26
N ILE A 9 12.83 -35.14 11.18
CA ILE A 9 11.61 -34.37 10.80
C ILE A 9 11.28 -33.32 11.87
N LYS A 10 11.34 -33.68 13.18
CA LYS A 10 11.17 -32.71 14.27
C LYS A 10 12.21 -31.58 14.22
N ALA A 11 13.49 -31.92 14.00
CA ALA A 11 14.55 -30.93 13.91
C ALA A 11 14.38 -29.98 12.72
N HIS A 12 13.92 -30.46 11.57
CA HIS A 12 13.64 -29.63 10.40
C HIS A 12 12.40 -28.74 10.60
N PHE A 13 11.37 -29.27 11.26
CA PHE A 13 10.15 -28.48 11.57
C PHE A 13 10.46 -27.36 12.56
N ILE A 14 11.24 -27.63 13.61
CA ILE A 14 11.69 -26.61 14.56
C ILE A 14 12.55 -25.54 13.87
N LYS A 15 13.48 -25.93 12.99
CA LYS A 15 14.29 -24.99 12.21
C LYS A 15 13.44 -24.13 11.30
N LEU A 16 12.40 -24.68 10.67
CA LEU A 16 11.47 -23.95 9.80
C LEU A 16 10.63 -22.96 10.60
N CYS A 17 10.10 -23.34 11.76
CA CYS A 17 9.38 -22.44 12.67
C CYS A 17 10.29 -21.31 13.20
N VAL A 18 11.51 -21.64 13.60
CA VAL A 18 12.49 -20.65 14.07
C VAL A 18 12.88 -19.68 12.94
N SER A 19 13.08 -20.19 11.72
CA SER A 19 13.40 -19.33 10.56
C SER A 19 12.24 -18.38 10.21
N LEU A 20 11.00 -18.87 10.25
CA LEU A 20 9.81 -18.03 10.06
C LEU A 20 9.68 -16.95 11.16
N LEU A 21 9.98 -17.31 12.40
CA LEU A 21 9.93 -16.37 13.52
C LEU A 21 11.04 -15.31 13.43
N ILE A 22 12.23 -15.67 12.98
CA ILE A 22 13.33 -14.74 12.72
C ILE A 22 12.97 -13.78 11.57
N ILE A 23 12.39 -14.28 10.48
CA ILE A 23 11.93 -13.47 9.36
C ILE A 23 10.84 -12.48 9.82
N PHE A 24 9.90 -12.94 10.63
CA PHE A 24 8.84 -12.11 11.19
C PHE A 24 9.38 -11.00 12.10
N ILE A 25 10.34 -11.33 12.99
CA ILE A 25 11.02 -10.34 13.83
C ILE A 25 11.84 -9.36 13.00
N ALA A 26 12.55 -9.83 11.96
CA ALA A 26 13.30 -8.97 11.06
C ALA A 26 12.40 -7.96 10.34
N ILE A 27 11.21 -8.38 9.88
CA ILE A 27 10.21 -7.50 9.26
C ILE A 27 9.74 -6.42 10.25
N ILE A 28 9.48 -6.78 11.51
CA ILE A 28 9.08 -5.83 12.55
C ILE A 28 10.19 -4.81 12.86
N LEU A 29 11.43 -5.28 12.98
CA LEU A 29 12.59 -4.42 13.29
C LEU A 29 12.92 -3.45 12.13
N VAL A 30 12.77 -3.90 10.88
CA VAL A 30 12.92 -3.05 9.69
C VAL A 30 11.84 -1.96 9.64
N GLY A 31 10.61 -2.29 10.10
CA GLY A 31 9.51 -1.33 10.16
C GLY A 31 9.71 -0.16 11.16
N GLN A 32 10.65 -0.26 12.10
CA GLN A 32 10.89 0.76 13.14
C GLN A 32 11.90 1.85 12.72
N LYS A 33 12.67 1.64 11.66
CA LYS A 33 13.66 2.64 11.19
C LYS A 33 13.14 3.39 9.96
N ASP A 34 12.88 4.68 10.09
CA ASP A 34 12.29 5.53 9.03
C ASP A 34 13.02 5.45 7.68
N LYS A 35 14.35 5.42 7.69
CA LYS A 35 15.14 5.29 6.44
C LYS A 35 14.99 3.93 5.77
N LEU A 36 14.93 2.84 6.54
CA LEU A 36 14.72 1.49 6.01
C LEU A 36 13.28 1.31 5.51
N ARG A 37 12.31 1.95 6.18
CA ARG A 37 10.91 1.97 5.78
C ARG A 37 10.70 2.62 4.41
N LEU A 38 11.40 3.72 4.11
CA LEU A 38 11.36 4.36 2.78
C LEU A 38 11.90 3.44 1.69
N ILE A 39 13.06 2.83 1.92
CA ILE A 39 13.68 1.90 0.96
C ILE A 39 12.76 0.70 0.73
N PHE A 40 12.22 0.12 1.80
CA PHE A 40 11.31 -1.03 1.74
C PHE A 40 10.01 -0.69 1.00
N LEU A 41 9.42 0.48 1.25
CA LEU A 41 8.24 0.97 0.52
C LEU A 41 8.54 1.18 -0.97
N GLN A 42 9.70 1.73 -1.31
CA GLN A 42 10.11 1.90 -2.71
C GLN A 42 10.29 0.56 -3.43
N TYR A 43 10.78 -0.48 -2.73
CA TYR A 43 10.89 -1.83 -3.29
C TYR A 43 9.52 -2.50 -3.45
N ILE A 44 8.63 -2.37 -2.47
CA ILE A 44 7.26 -2.92 -2.55
C ILE A 44 6.46 -2.24 -3.68
N LEU A 45 6.64 -0.93 -3.88
CA LEU A 45 6.01 -0.21 -4.99
C LEU A 45 6.47 -0.69 -6.38
N LYS A 46 7.58 -1.43 -6.47
CA LYS A 46 8.06 -2.06 -7.71
C LYS A 46 7.49 -3.46 -7.94
N VAL A 47 6.88 -4.08 -6.91
CA VAL A 47 6.26 -5.40 -7.05
C VAL A 47 4.97 -5.24 -7.87
N PRO A 48 4.83 -5.94 -9.01
CA PRO A 48 3.58 -5.89 -9.79
C PRO A 48 2.41 -6.35 -8.91
N VAL A 49 1.24 -5.76 -9.07
CA VAL A 49 -0.01 -5.95 -8.29
C VAL A 49 0.02 -5.26 -6.92
N PHE A 50 0.98 -5.57 -6.04
CA PHE A 50 1.09 -4.95 -4.71
C PHE A 50 1.47 -3.46 -4.77
N GLY A 51 2.40 -3.12 -5.66
CA GLY A 51 2.84 -1.74 -5.84
C GLY A 51 1.73 -0.84 -6.38
N ASP A 52 0.95 -1.34 -7.35
CA ASP A 52 -0.17 -0.60 -7.91
C ASP A 52 -1.30 -0.41 -6.88
N PHE A 53 -1.62 -1.46 -6.12
CA PHE A 53 -2.57 -1.39 -5.00
C PHE A 53 -2.16 -0.34 -3.96
N LEU A 54 -0.91 -0.34 -3.51
CA LEU A 54 -0.42 0.61 -2.51
C LEU A 54 -0.40 2.05 -3.04
N ARG A 55 0.00 2.25 -4.31
CA ARG A 55 -0.06 3.59 -4.94
C ARG A 55 -1.49 4.12 -4.94
N LYS A 56 -2.44 3.34 -5.45
CA LYS A 56 -3.85 3.72 -5.49
C LYS A 56 -4.39 4.00 -4.08
N PHE A 57 -4.05 3.17 -3.10
CA PHE A 57 -4.44 3.37 -1.71
C PHE A 57 -3.96 4.72 -1.14
N TYR A 58 -2.68 5.06 -1.35
CA TYR A 58 -2.16 6.36 -0.91
C TYR A 58 -2.78 7.52 -1.70
N LEU A 59 -2.94 7.36 -3.01
CA LEU A 59 -3.53 8.40 -3.86
C LEU A 59 -5.01 8.66 -3.52
N VAL A 60 -5.80 7.62 -3.27
CA VAL A 60 -7.19 7.76 -2.82
C VAL A 60 -7.25 8.60 -1.54
N ASN A 61 -6.40 8.31 -0.55
CA ASN A 61 -6.36 9.09 0.69
C ASN A 61 -5.95 10.55 0.46
N ILE A 62 -4.91 10.79 -0.35
CA ILE A 62 -4.43 12.14 -0.68
C ILE A 62 -5.52 12.93 -1.42
N VAL A 63 -6.11 12.32 -2.43
CA VAL A 63 -7.12 12.98 -3.28
C VAL A 63 -8.41 13.21 -2.50
N ASN A 64 -8.84 12.29 -1.64
CA ASN A 64 -9.99 12.49 -0.75
C ASN A 64 -9.78 13.67 0.21
N GLN A 65 -8.59 13.83 0.80
CA GLN A 65 -8.26 15.00 1.61
C GLN A 65 -8.35 16.28 0.79
N LEU A 66 -7.81 16.27 -0.43
CA LEU A 66 -7.86 17.41 -1.33
C LEU A 66 -9.31 17.79 -1.70
N ILE A 67 -10.14 16.80 -2.07
CA ILE A 67 -11.58 16.99 -2.38
C ILE A 67 -12.30 17.62 -1.19
N PHE A 68 -12.05 17.14 0.02
CA PHE A 68 -12.67 17.65 1.24
C PHE A 68 -12.31 19.13 1.48
N LEU A 69 -11.03 19.48 1.36
CA LEU A 69 -10.54 20.83 1.58
C LEU A 69 -11.05 21.80 0.50
N LEU A 70 -11.00 21.40 -0.78
CA LEU A 70 -11.56 22.18 -1.88
C LEU A 70 -13.08 22.35 -1.74
N GLY A 71 -13.77 21.30 -1.29
CA GLY A 71 -15.21 21.34 -1.01
C GLY A 71 -15.58 22.29 0.13
N SER A 72 -14.66 22.58 1.01
CA SER A 72 -14.80 23.57 2.10
C SER A 72 -14.43 24.99 1.66
N GLY A 73 -14.09 25.20 0.38
CA GLY A 73 -13.72 26.51 -0.15
C GLY A 73 -12.27 26.93 0.12
N ILE A 74 -11.44 25.99 0.58
CA ILE A 74 -10.02 26.24 0.84
C ILE A 74 -9.26 26.26 -0.49
N SER A 75 -8.32 27.20 -0.65
CA SER A 75 -7.50 27.30 -1.86
C SER A 75 -6.56 26.10 -2.00
N ILE A 76 -6.13 25.78 -3.22
CA ILE A 76 -5.22 24.65 -3.49
C ILE A 76 -3.92 24.76 -2.69
N ASP A 77 -3.32 25.93 -2.61
CA ASP A 77 -2.06 26.16 -1.90
C ASP A 77 -2.21 25.91 -0.38
N GLU A 78 -3.29 26.42 0.19
CA GLU A 78 -3.60 26.21 1.61
C GLU A 78 -3.99 24.74 1.89
N ALA A 79 -4.74 24.11 0.99
CA ALA A 79 -5.08 22.69 1.09
C ALA A 79 -3.82 21.82 1.11
N LEU A 80 -2.88 22.04 0.20
CA LEU A 80 -1.59 21.32 0.18
C LEU A 80 -0.79 21.54 1.47
N ASN A 81 -0.83 22.74 2.04
CA ASN A 81 -0.16 23.03 3.30
C ASN A 81 -0.78 22.28 4.48
N ILE A 82 -2.11 22.25 4.58
CA ILE A 82 -2.83 21.48 5.60
C ILE A 82 -2.53 19.99 5.46
N MET A 83 -2.59 19.46 4.24
CA MET A 83 -2.31 18.06 3.94
C MET A 83 -0.88 17.66 4.32
N LEU A 84 0.10 18.52 4.05
CA LEU A 84 1.49 18.29 4.41
C LEU A 84 1.69 18.17 5.92
N ASN A 85 1.03 19.04 6.70
CA ASN A 85 1.14 19.06 8.16
C ASN A 85 0.34 17.94 8.84
N SER A 86 -0.73 17.46 8.22
CA SER A 86 -1.58 16.40 8.79
C SER A 86 -1.09 14.98 8.49
N ASN A 87 -0.30 14.80 7.44
CA ASN A 87 0.20 13.48 7.06
C ASN A 87 1.47 13.10 7.83
N HIS A 88 1.47 11.90 8.43
CA HIS A 88 2.61 11.35 9.17
C HIS A 88 3.44 10.37 8.34
N ASN A 89 2.98 10.02 7.15
CA ASN A 89 3.72 9.09 6.28
C ASN A 89 4.79 9.85 5.50
N ILE A 90 6.04 9.49 5.70
CA ILE A 90 7.21 10.15 5.10
C ILE A 90 7.13 10.14 3.56
N LEU A 91 6.66 9.04 2.95
CA LEU A 91 6.51 8.95 1.50
C LEU A 91 5.47 9.95 0.98
N VAL A 92 4.33 10.07 1.67
CA VAL A 92 3.27 11.03 1.33
C VAL A 92 3.74 12.45 1.53
N GLN A 93 4.41 12.73 2.65
CA GLN A 93 4.95 14.07 2.93
C GLN A 93 5.96 14.53 1.88
N ASP A 94 6.89 13.66 1.49
CA ASP A 94 7.91 13.99 0.48
C ASP A 94 7.28 14.32 -0.88
N ASN A 95 6.30 13.52 -1.31
CA ASN A 95 5.55 13.78 -2.53
C ASN A 95 4.73 15.07 -2.43
N LEU A 96 3.99 15.30 -1.34
CA LEU A 96 3.19 16.52 -1.14
C LEU A 96 4.06 17.76 -1.07
N LYS A 97 5.23 17.69 -0.42
CA LYS A 97 6.19 18.79 -0.36
C LYS A 97 6.71 19.15 -1.76
N THR A 98 6.97 18.15 -2.59
CA THR A 98 7.39 18.38 -3.98
C THR A 98 6.27 19.04 -4.78
N VAL A 99 5.03 18.55 -4.68
CA VAL A 99 3.86 19.14 -5.34
C VAL A 99 3.67 20.59 -4.88
N GLN A 100 3.66 20.86 -3.57
CA GLN A 100 3.50 22.20 -3.03
C GLN A 100 4.56 23.18 -3.56
N ASN A 101 5.83 22.76 -3.58
CA ASN A 101 6.91 23.60 -4.07
C ASN A 101 6.74 23.94 -5.56
N LEU A 102 6.30 22.98 -6.38
CA LEU A 102 6.08 23.20 -7.81
C LEU A 102 4.88 24.12 -8.06
N VAL A 103 3.78 23.94 -7.32
CA VAL A 103 2.60 24.84 -7.40
C VAL A 103 2.98 26.27 -7.00
N LYS A 104 3.79 26.45 -5.95
CA LYS A 104 4.32 27.79 -5.56
C LYS A 104 5.23 28.42 -6.61
N GLN A 105 5.87 27.60 -7.46
CA GLN A 105 6.65 28.07 -8.62
C GLN A 105 5.79 28.40 -9.83
N GLY A 106 4.47 28.21 -9.75
CA GLY A 106 3.51 28.53 -10.83
C GLY A 106 3.24 27.37 -11.79
N PHE A 107 3.70 26.14 -11.47
CA PHE A 107 3.29 24.97 -12.25
C PHE A 107 1.82 24.64 -11.97
N SER A 108 1.13 24.05 -12.96
CA SER A 108 -0.20 23.50 -12.76
C SER A 108 -0.17 22.36 -11.73
N LEU A 109 -1.30 22.08 -11.09
CA LEU A 109 -1.40 20.95 -10.16
C LEU A 109 -1.13 19.62 -10.89
N ALA A 110 -1.63 19.50 -12.14
CA ALA A 110 -1.37 18.35 -13.00
C ALA A 110 0.13 18.13 -13.24
N ASP A 111 0.86 19.19 -13.64
CA ASP A 111 2.30 19.13 -13.88
C ASP A 111 3.08 18.84 -12.59
N ALA A 112 2.64 19.37 -11.46
CA ALA A 112 3.25 19.14 -10.17
C ALA A 112 3.10 17.66 -9.76
N PHE A 113 1.91 17.07 -9.93
CA PHE A 113 1.69 15.66 -9.68
C PHE A 113 2.45 14.76 -10.67
N ALA A 114 2.67 15.18 -11.92
CA ALA A 114 3.45 14.41 -12.90
C ALA A 114 4.90 14.12 -12.44
N LYS A 115 5.44 14.96 -11.57
CA LYS A 115 6.84 14.89 -11.13
C LYS A 115 7.06 14.08 -9.85
N VAL A 116 6.02 13.52 -9.24
CA VAL A 116 6.13 12.77 -8.00
C VAL A 116 5.99 11.26 -8.21
N SER A 117 6.69 10.49 -7.38
CA SER A 117 6.81 9.04 -7.54
C SER A 117 5.52 8.25 -7.29
N LEU A 118 4.61 8.80 -6.48
CA LEU A 118 3.30 8.20 -6.21
C LEU A 118 2.32 8.39 -7.35
N SER A 119 2.48 9.42 -8.19
CA SER A 119 1.52 9.75 -9.24
C SER A 119 1.43 8.67 -10.31
N ILE A 120 0.26 8.58 -10.91
CA ILE A 120 -0.05 7.74 -12.06
C ILE A 120 -0.71 8.61 -13.14
N ASN A 121 -0.51 8.26 -14.42
CA ASN A 121 -0.91 9.10 -15.55
C ASN A 121 -2.38 9.49 -15.52
N ILE A 122 -3.27 8.58 -15.15
CA ILE A 122 -4.70 8.85 -15.08
C ILE A 122 -5.05 9.97 -14.08
N LEU A 123 -4.33 10.06 -12.95
CA LEU A 123 -4.53 11.17 -11.99
C LEU A 123 -4.18 12.51 -12.62
N GLN A 124 -3.08 12.56 -13.34
CA GLN A 124 -2.62 13.79 -14.01
C GLN A 124 -3.65 14.27 -15.03
N GLU A 125 -4.18 13.36 -15.86
CA GLU A 125 -5.22 13.67 -16.85
C GLU A 125 -6.49 14.21 -16.19
N PHE A 126 -6.94 13.59 -15.10
CA PHE A 126 -8.13 14.02 -14.38
C PHE A 126 -7.91 15.38 -13.68
N ILE A 127 -6.74 15.64 -13.13
CA ILE A 127 -6.39 16.95 -12.57
C ILE A 127 -6.38 18.01 -13.66
N ASP A 128 -5.73 17.74 -14.80
CA ASP A 128 -5.64 18.69 -15.93
C ASP A 128 -7.02 19.08 -16.46
N ILE A 129 -7.92 18.10 -16.64
CA ILE A 129 -9.30 18.36 -17.03
C ILE A 129 -10.01 19.20 -15.95
N GLY A 130 -9.82 18.85 -14.67
CA GLY A 130 -10.44 19.56 -13.55
C GLY A 130 -9.97 21.00 -13.40
N GLU A 131 -8.68 21.28 -13.61
CA GLU A 131 -8.11 22.62 -13.60
C GLU A 131 -8.65 23.46 -14.78
N LYS A 132 -8.66 22.90 -15.98
CA LYS A 132 -9.15 23.60 -17.19
C LYS A 132 -10.64 23.90 -17.16
N THR A 133 -11.44 23.05 -16.56
CA THR A 133 -12.90 23.21 -16.46
C THR A 133 -13.37 23.95 -15.21
N GLY A 134 -12.48 24.14 -14.22
CA GLY A 134 -12.84 24.65 -12.90
C GLY A 134 -13.65 23.67 -12.03
N MET A 135 -13.77 22.41 -12.45
CA MET A 135 -14.56 21.35 -11.79
C MET A 135 -13.67 20.30 -11.10
N LEU A 136 -12.52 20.73 -10.56
CA LEU A 136 -11.50 19.84 -10.00
C LEU A 136 -12.07 18.87 -8.95
N LYS A 137 -12.90 19.38 -8.04
CA LYS A 137 -13.55 18.59 -6.99
C LYS A 137 -14.38 17.43 -7.57
N ASP A 138 -15.25 17.73 -8.52
CA ASP A 138 -16.21 16.74 -9.04
C ASP A 138 -15.50 15.66 -9.85
N ILE A 139 -14.54 16.08 -10.66
CA ILE A 139 -13.73 15.19 -11.50
C ILE A 139 -12.86 14.28 -10.64
N LEU A 140 -12.22 14.80 -9.60
CA LEU A 140 -11.45 14.00 -8.66
C LEU A 140 -12.33 13.05 -7.84
N SER A 141 -13.55 13.47 -7.44
CA SER A 141 -14.50 12.62 -6.74
C SER A 141 -14.92 11.40 -7.57
N TYR A 142 -15.11 11.60 -8.87
CA TYR A 142 -15.39 10.50 -9.80
C TYR A 142 -14.20 9.50 -9.87
N LEU A 143 -12.98 10.01 -10.02
CA LEU A 143 -11.77 9.19 -10.08
C LEU A 143 -11.58 8.37 -8.79
N VAL A 144 -11.75 9.02 -7.64
CA VAL A 144 -11.64 8.34 -6.33
C VAL A 144 -12.67 7.24 -6.20
N SER A 145 -13.94 7.50 -6.54
CA SER A 145 -14.99 6.47 -6.47
C SER A 145 -14.71 5.26 -7.35
N PHE A 146 -14.05 5.47 -8.49
CA PHE A 146 -13.59 4.39 -9.36
C PHE A 146 -12.46 3.58 -8.71
N TRP A 147 -11.45 4.24 -8.14
CA TRP A 147 -10.33 3.58 -7.48
C TRP A 147 -10.76 2.84 -6.21
N GLU A 148 -11.67 3.38 -5.42
CA GLU A 148 -12.21 2.72 -4.24
C GLU A 148 -12.86 1.38 -4.60
N LYS A 149 -13.64 1.32 -5.67
CA LYS A 149 -14.22 0.07 -6.17
C LYS A 149 -13.15 -0.93 -6.61
N GLU A 150 -12.10 -0.45 -7.24
CA GLU A 150 -10.98 -1.29 -7.70
C GLU A 150 -10.19 -1.85 -6.50
N LEU A 151 -9.93 -1.02 -5.48
CA LEU A 151 -9.30 -1.44 -4.23
C LEU A 151 -10.16 -2.49 -3.49
N ASP A 152 -11.47 -2.25 -3.37
CA ASP A 152 -12.41 -3.19 -2.76
C ASP A 152 -12.42 -4.55 -3.47
N ASN A 153 -12.41 -4.53 -4.80
CA ASN A 153 -12.35 -5.76 -5.59
C ASN A 153 -11.04 -6.52 -5.36
N THR A 154 -9.91 -5.81 -5.29
CA THR A 154 -8.61 -6.42 -5.00
C THR A 154 -8.60 -7.05 -3.61
N ILE A 155 -9.15 -6.37 -2.60
CA ILE A 155 -9.29 -6.90 -1.24
C ILE A 155 -10.16 -8.16 -1.25
N LYS A 156 -11.31 -8.15 -1.94
CA LYS A 156 -12.19 -9.32 -2.05
C LYS A 156 -11.49 -10.53 -2.66
N ILE A 157 -10.72 -10.32 -3.74
CA ILE A 157 -9.92 -11.39 -4.36
C ILE A 157 -8.89 -11.94 -3.36
N CYS A 158 -8.19 -11.08 -2.63
CA CYS A 158 -7.24 -11.52 -1.61
C CYS A 158 -7.93 -12.35 -0.50
N LEU A 159 -9.10 -11.93 -0.04
CA LEU A 159 -9.89 -12.66 0.95
C LEU A 159 -10.37 -14.02 0.42
N GLN A 160 -10.82 -14.11 -0.82
CA GLN A 160 -11.21 -15.37 -1.47
C GLN A 160 -10.04 -16.35 -1.59
N LEU A 161 -8.83 -15.86 -1.80
CA LEU A 161 -7.64 -16.71 -1.83
C LEU A 161 -7.21 -17.22 -0.45
N LEU A 162 -7.63 -16.57 0.64
CA LEU A 162 -7.37 -17.05 2.01
C LEU A 162 -8.08 -18.37 2.31
N GLU A 163 -9.28 -18.59 1.78
CA GLU A 163 -10.06 -19.81 2.04
C GLU A 163 -9.32 -21.08 1.59
N PRO A 164 -8.84 -21.22 0.32
CA PRO A 164 -8.04 -22.35 -0.08
C PRO A 164 -6.75 -22.52 0.73
N ILE A 165 -6.08 -21.42 1.09
CA ILE A 165 -4.85 -21.45 1.88
C ILE A 165 -5.14 -22.02 3.29
N LEU A 166 -6.24 -21.60 3.91
CA LEU A 166 -6.67 -22.11 5.21
C LEU A 166 -7.03 -23.60 5.14
N MET A 167 -7.76 -24.04 4.11
CA MET A 167 -8.09 -25.47 3.92
C MET A 167 -6.84 -26.32 3.78
N ILE A 168 -5.89 -25.89 2.95
CA ILE A 168 -4.60 -26.59 2.78
C ILE A 168 -3.81 -26.65 4.12
N SER A 169 -3.77 -25.54 4.85
CA SER A 169 -3.05 -25.46 6.12
C SER A 169 -3.65 -26.38 7.19
N VAL A 170 -4.98 -26.39 7.31
CA VAL A 170 -5.69 -27.30 8.24
C VAL A 170 -5.48 -28.76 7.82
N GLY A 171 -5.64 -29.07 6.51
CA GLY A 171 -5.40 -30.43 6.00
C GLY A 171 -3.98 -30.91 6.25
N PHE A 172 -2.98 -30.02 6.11
CA PHE A 172 -1.59 -30.34 6.41
C PHE A 172 -1.38 -30.63 7.91
N ILE A 173 -1.94 -29.80 8.80
CA ILE A 173 -1.85 -29.99 10.26
C ILE A 173 -2.48 -31.32 10.65
N VAL A 174 -3.70 -31.60 10.19
CA VAL A 174 -4.41 -32.86 10.47
C VAL A 174 -3.63 -34.07 9.94
N GLY A 175 -3.09 -33.96 8.71
CA GLY A 175 -2.26 -35.01 8.13
C GLY A 175 -1.02 -35.34 8.97
N VAL A 176 -0.34 -34.30 9.45
CA VAL A 176 0.83 -34.48 10.38
C VAL A 176 0.39 -35.15 11.68
N PHE A 177 -0.76 -34.77 12.26
CA PHE A 177 -1.28 -35.41 13.47
C PHE A 177 -1.60 -36.90 13.25
N ILE A 178 -2.25 -37.26 12.13
CA ILE A 178 -2.58 -38.65 11.81
C ILE A 178 -1.29 -39.49 11.69
N ILE A 179 -0.29 -38.98 10.96
CA ILE A 179 1.00 -39.67 10.82
C ILE A 179 1.67 -39.87 12.18
N ALA A 180 1.62 -38.84 13.05
CA ALA A 180 2.23 -38.92 14.39
C ALA A 180 1.54 -39.92 15.33
N ILE A 181 0.24 -40.22 15.12
CA ILE A 181 -0.51 -41.20 15.93
C ILE A 181 -0.27 -42.62 15.44
N ILE A 182 -0.12 -42.84 14.11
CA ILE A 182 0.05 -44.16 13.51
C ILE A 182 1.51 -44.63 13.64
N MET A 183 2.46 -43.75 13.82
CA MET A 183 3.88 -44.04 13.93
C MET A 183 4.30 -44.20 15.40
#